data_ba4946d2990e256a752d7fd55fe848f8
#
_entry.id   ba4946d2990e256a752d7fd55fe848f8
#
_cell.length_a   1.000
_cell.length_b   1.000
_cell.length_c   1.000
_cell.angle_alpha   90.00
_cell.angle_beta   90.00
_cell.angle_gamma   90.00
#
_symmetry.space_group_name_H-M   'P 1'
#
loop_
_entity.id
_entity.type
_entity.pdbx_description
1 polymer ?
#
loop_
_entity_poly.entity_id
_entity_poly.type
_entity_poly.pdbx_seq_one_letter_code
_entity_poly.pdbx_strand_id
1 'polypeptide(L)'
;MNALDEVAESFSRLPGIGKKSALRIANHLLSADPQFMSRFANQIQTLQQKIMPCSICGAWTEHDPCPICCDANRDQKTICVVEQAQDVSTIESSHEFHGLFHVLGGVISPLEGIGPDQLRISQLLERVKTGGVTEVILATNPTVEGDTTALYVQHLLQETGCTVTRLASGLPVGGDLEYADRLTLARSFQGRIKI
;
A
#
# COMPACT_ATOMS: atom_id res chain seq x y z
N MET A 1 -7.96 19.36 -32.42
CA MET A 1 -6.97 19.06 -31.38
C MET A 1 -5.71 18.59 -32.12
N ASN A 2 -4.57 19.14 -31.86
CA ASN A 2 -3.32 18.70 -32.50
C ASN A 2 -2.68 17.59 -31.65
N ALA A 3 -1.69 16.88 -32.22
CA ALA A 3 -1.04 15.75 -31.51
C ALA A 3 -0.41 16.13 -30.15
N LEU A 4 0.06 17.38 -30.00
CA LEU A 4 0.59 17.88 -28.73
C LEU A 4 -0.51 17.99 -27.67
N ASP A 5 -1.68 18.48 -28.07
CA ASP A 5 -2.84 18.62 -27.17
C ASP A 5 -3.35 17.24 -26.74
N GLU A 6 -3.36 16.24 -27.62
CA GLU A 6 -3.78 14.85 -27.30
C GLU A 6 -2.86 14.20 -26.26
N VAL A 7 -1.54 14.37 -26.42
CA VAL A 7 -0.56 13.89 -25.45
C VAL A 7 -0.69 14.62 -24.12
N ALA A 8 -0.85 15.95 -24.14
CA ALA A 8 -1.06 16.74 -22.94
C ALA A 8 -2.38 16.35 -22.22
N GLU A 9 -3.45 16.08 -22.95
CA GLU A 9 -4.71 15.59 -22.36
C GLU A 9 -4.51 14.24 -21.67
N SER A 10 -3.79 13.30 -22.30
CA SER A 10 -3.47 11.99 -21.72
C SER A 10 -2.71 12.13 -20.40
N PHE A 11 -1.70 12.99 -20.33
CA PHE A 11 -0.99 13.26 -19.08
C PHE A 11 -1.87 13.93 -18.03
N SER A 12 -2.81 14.79 -18.42
CA SER A 12 -3.69 15.48 -17.47
C SER A 12 -4.71 14.57 -16.79
N ARG A 13 -4.91 13.34 -17.28
CA ARG A 13 -5.73 12.30 -16.65
C ARG A 13 -5.00 11.56 -15.54
N LEU A 14 -3.67 11.72 -15.45
CA LEU A 14 -2.89 11.08 -14.39
C LEU A 14 -3.06 11.85 -13.06
N PRO A 15 -3.16 11.14 -11.91
CA PRO A 15 -3.34 11.79 -10.62
C PRO A 15 -2.16 12.72 -10.30
N GLY A 16 -2.49 13.91 -9.79
CA GLY A 16 -1.50 14.93 -9.45
C GLY A 16 -0.95 15.75 -10.63
N ILE A 17 -1.33 15.43 -11.87
CA ILE A 17 -0.88 16.18 -13.07
C ILE A 17 -1.99 17.10 -13.56
N GLY A 18 -1.86 18.41 -13.27
CA GLY A 18 -2.75 19.43 -13.83
C GLY A 18 -2.41 19.77 -15.27
N LYS A 19 -3.35 20.43 -15.98
CA LYS A 19 -3.23 20.83 -17.40
C LYS A 19 -1.91 21.54 -17.73
N LYS A 20 -1.46 22.48 -16.87
CA LYS A 20 -0.22 23.23 -17.08
C LYS A 20 1.02 22.32 -17.04
N SER A 21 1.07 21.38 -16.09
CA SER A 21 2.15 20.39 -15.97
C SER A 21 2.12 19.40 -17.14
N ALA A 22 0.94 18.92 -17.52
CA ALA A 22 0.74 18.04 -18.66
C ALA A 22 1.27 18.66 -19.98
N LEU A 23 0.94 19.92 -20.25
CA LEU A 23 1.44 20.62 -21.43
C LEU A 23 2.97 20.80 -21.38
N ARG A 24 3.54 21.10 -20.20
CA ARG A 24 5.00 21.19 -20.03
C ARG A 24 5.70 19.86 -20.30
N ILE A 25 5.13 18.75 -19.82
CA ILE A 25 5.64 17.39 -20.12
C ILE A 25 5.58 17.11 -21.62
N ALA A 26 4.42 17.35 -22.26
CA ALA A 26 4.26 17.12 -23.71
C ALA A 26 5.26 17.94 -24.56
N ASN A 27 5.48 19.21 -24.22
CA ASN A 27 6.49 20.05 -24.87
C ASN A 27 7.92 19.54 -24.65
N HIS A 28 8.25 19.04 -23.45
CA HIS A 28 9.55 18.44 -23.19
C HIS A 28 9.80 17.22 -24.07
N LEU A 29 8.78 16.38 -24.26
CA LEU A 29 8.86 15.18 -25.08
C LEU A 29 9.11 15.49 -26.56
N LEU A 30 8.66 16.64 -27.08
CA LEU A 30 8.96 17.06 -28.47
C LEU A 30 10.46 17.27 -28.73
N SER A 31 11.21 17.66 -27.69
CA SER A 31 12.66 17.88 -27.77
C SER A 31 13.50 16.71 -27.20
N ALA A 32 12.83 15.65 -26.73
CA ALA A 32 13.51 14.49 -26.17
C ALA A 32 14.13 13.62 -27.26
N ASP A 33 15.17 12.87 -26.85
CA ASP A 33 15.83 11.91 -27.74
C ASP A 33 14.85 10.81 -28.23
N PRO A 34 14.82 10.52 -29.54
CA PRO A 34 13.92 9.50 -30.10
C PRO A 34 14.07 8.10 -29.48
N GLN A 35 15.29 7.73 -29.07
CA GLN A 35 15.52 6.44 -28.41
C GLN A 35 14.90 6.41 -27.01
N PHE A 36 14.99 7.52 -26.26
CA PHE A 36 14.31 7.68 -24.99
C PHE A 36 12.80 7.57 -25.18
N MET A 37 12.23 8.27 -26.17
CA MET A 37 10.80 8.24 -26.47
C MET A 37 10.28 6.84 -26.76
N SER A 38 10.97 6.12 -27.63
CA SER A 38 10.61 4.74 -27.99
C SER A 38 10.66 3.81 -26.79
N ARG A 39 11.70 3.89 -25.97
CA ARG A 39 11.86 3.09 -24.75
C ARG A 39 10.78 3.41 -23.75
N PHE A 40 10.49 4.68 -23.48
CA PHE A 40 9.47 5.13 -22.53
C PHE A 40 8.07 4.69 -22.94
N ALA A 41 7.71 4.85 -24.21
CA ALA A 41 6.44 4.36 -24.75
C ALA A 41 6.29 2.85 -24.56
N ASN A 42 7.33 2.08 -24.88
CA ASN A 42 7.33 0.62 -24.70
C ASN A 42 7.22 0.22 -23.21
N GLN A 43 7.87 0.94 -22.29
CA GLN A 43 7.76 0.68 -20.85
C GLN A 43 6.32 0.87 -20.37
N ILE A 44 5.65 1.96 -20.78
CA ILE A 44 4.24 2.20 -20.44
C ILE A 44 3.35 1.10 -21.04
N GLN A 45 3.51 0.78 -22.30
CA GLN A 45 2.70 -0.21 -23.02
C GLN A 45 2.82 -1.62 -22.40
N THR A 46 4.00 -1.99 -21.92
CA THR A 46 4.26 -3.34 -21.38
C THR A 46 4.09 -3.45 -19.87
N LEU A 47 3.86 -2.32 -19.14
CA LEU A 47 3.84 -2.29 -17.68
C LEU A 47 2.84 -3.30 -17.09
N GLN A 48 1.58 -3.26 -17.55
CA GLN A 48 0.52 -4.15 -17.04
C GLN A 48 0.71 -5.62 -17.43
N GLN A 49 1.55 -5.91 -18.42
CA GLN A 49 1.87 -7.29 -18.82
C GLN A 49 3.00 -7.89 -17.97
N LYS A 50 3.88 -7.01 -17.44
CA LYS A 50 5.07 -7.43 -16.66
C LYS A 50 4.80 -7.48 -15.16
N ILE A 51 3.89 -6.65 -14.67
CA ILE A 51 3.60 -6.54 -13.24
C ILE A 51 2.25 -7.21 -12.94
N MET A 52 2.26 -8.12 -12.00
CA MET A 52 1.08 -8.83 -11.51
C MET A 52 1.02 -8.81 -9.98
N PRO A 53 -0.15 -9.04 -9.38
CA PRO A 53 -0.22 -9.24 -7.94
C PRO A 53 0.37 -10.62 -7.57
N CYS A 54 1.23 -10.67 -6.56
CA CYS A 54 1.73 -11.92 -6.00
C CYS A 54 0.56 -12.79 -5.52
N SER A 55 0.54 -14.06 -5.89
CA SER A 55 -0.51 -15.01 -5.53
C SER A 55 -0.65 -15.17 -4.00
N ILE A 56 0.46 -15.08 -3.27
CA ILE A 56 0.49 -15.25 -1.82
C ILE A 56 0.10 -13.97 -1.09
N CYS A 57 0.79 -12.85 -1.35
CA CYS A 57 0.64 -11.64 -0.53
C CYS A 57 -0.11 -10.49 -1.21
N GLY A 58 -0.30 -10.52 -2.53
CA GLY A 58 -0.96 -9.46 -3.29
C GLY A 58 -0.09 -8.25 -3.63
N ALA A 59 1.18 -8.21 -3.25
CA ALA A 59 2.11 -7.16 -3.65
C ALA A 59 2.41 -7.21 -5.15
N TRP A 60 2.71 -6.06 -5.75
CA TRP A 60 3.12 -6.00 -7.16
C TRP A 60 4.47 -6.68 -7.37
N THR A 61 4.55 -7.54 -8.39
CA THR A 61 5.76 -8.31 -8.70
C THR A 61 5.87 -8.65 -10.18
N GLU A 62 7.10 -8.87 -10.66
CA GLU A 62 7.37 -9.44 -11.99
C GLU A 62 7.40 -10.98 -11.97
N HIS A 63 7.62 -11.58 -10.82
CA HIS A 63 7.73 -13.04 -10.64
C HIS A 63 6.79 -13.52 -9.53
N ASP A 64 6.02 -14.56 -9.77
CA ASP A 64 5.08 -15.12 -8.79
C ASP A 64 5.56 -16.49 -8.28
N PRO A 65 5.70 -16.65 -6.94
CA PRO A 65 5.53 -15.66 -5.87
C PRO A 65 6.62 -14.57 -5.87
N CYS A 66 6.32 -13.43 -5.19
CA CYS A 66 7.25 -12.30 -5.13
C CYS A 66 8.52 -12.64 -4.32
N PRO A 67 9.64 -11.89 -4.52
CA PRO A 67 10.89 -12.12 -3.80
C PRO A 67 10.72 -12.12 -2.27
N ILE A 68 9.84 -11.27 -1.72
CA ILE A 68 9.57 -11.21 -0.28
C ILE A 68 8.97 -12.52 0.23
N CYS A 69 8.00 -13.10 -0.49
CA CYS A 69 7.37 -14.36 -0.10
C CYS A 69 8.30 -15.58 -0.29
N CYS A 70 9.29 -15.49 -1.19
CA CYS A 70 10.26 -16.54 -1.46
C CYS A 70 11.50 -16.48 -0.56
N ASP A 71 11.72 -15.40 0.19
CA ASP A 71 12.91 -15.22 1.02
C ASP A 71 12.77 -15.99 2.34
N ALA A 72 13.51 -17.09 2.44
CA ALA A 72 13.55 -17.95 3.64
C ALA A 72 14.22 -17.29 4.86
N ASN A 73 14.95 -16.18 4.66
CA ASN A 73 15.59 -15.47 5.78
C ASN A 73 14.61 -14.54 6.52
N ARG A 74 13.44 -14.29 5.94
CA ARG A 74 12.41 -13.46 6.57
C ARG A 74 11.67 -14.23 7.66
N ASP A 75 11.19 -13.49 8.65
CA ASP A 75 10.33 -14.08 9.68
C ASP A 75 8.98 -14.51 9.07
N GLN A 76 8.82 -15.83 8.93
CA GLN A 76 7.63 -16.46 8.37
C GLN A 76 6.43 -16.43 9.33
N LYS A 77 6.63 -16.04 10.60
CA LYS A 77 5.61 -16.07 11.66
C LYS A 77 4.92 -14.72 11.87
N THR A 78 5.46 -13.65 11.26
CA THR A 78 4.92 -12.29 11.38
C THR A 78 4.44 -11.78 10.03
N ILE A 79 3.16 -11.35 9.95
CA ILE A 79 2.57 -10.77 8.74
C ILE A 79 2.17 -9.32 9.01
N CYS A 80 2.69 -8.39 8.18
CA CYS A 80 2.23 -7.01 8.12
C CYS A 80 1.13 -6.86 7.06
N VAL A 81 -0.05 -6.46 7.49
CA VAL A 81 -1.24 -6.28 6.63
C VAL A 81 -1.35 -4.82 6.24
N VAL A 82 -1.36 -4.57 4.93
CA VAL A 82 -1.45 -3.23 4.33
C VAL A 82 -2.66 -3.11 3.41
N GLU A 83 -3.10 -1.89 3.16
CA GLU A 83 -4.25 -1.63 2.29
C GLU A 83 -3.90 -1.81 0.81
N GLN A 84 -2.78 -1.25 0.37
CA GLN A 84 -2.37 -1.19 -1.03
C GLN A 84 -0.98 -1.79 -1.25
N ALA A 85 -0.73 -2.28 -2.46
CA ALA A 85 0.56 -2.87 -2.81
C ALA A 85 1.74 -1.88 -2.72
N GLN A 86 1.49 -0.59 -2.93
CA GLN A 86 2.49 0.47 -2.78
C GLN A 86 2.98 0.65 -1.33
N ASP A 87 2.13 0.32 -0.33
CA ASP A 87 2.47 0.43 1.08
C ASP A 87 3.58 -0.55 1.46
N VAL A 88 3.64 -1.71 0.78
CA VAL A 88 4.73 -2.69 0.93
C VAL A 88 6.07 -2.03 0.64
N SER A 89 6.20 -1.33 -0.49
CA SER A 89 7.45 -0.66 -0.86
C SER A 89 7.83 0.45 0.13
N THR A 90 6.83 1.14 0.68
CA THR A 90 7.03 2.19 1.69
C THR A 90 7.62 1.61 2.97
N ILE A 91 7.06 0.50 3.48
CA ILE A 91 7.55 -0.16 4.69
C ILE A 91 8.92 -0.81 4.44
N GLU A 92 9.12 -1.49 3.30
CA GLU A 92 10.40 -2.09 2.93
C GLU A 92 11.54 -1.05 2.87
N SER A 93 11.25 0.17 2.40
CA SER A 93 12.25 1.24 2.32
C SER A 93 12.78 1.71 3.69
N SER A 94 12.06 1.41 4.78
CA SER A 94 12.53 1.69 6.14
C SER A 94 13.60 0.73 6.63
N HIS A 95 13.66 -0.49 6.06
CA HIS A 95 14.52 -1.60 6.49
C HIS A 95 14.30 -2.07 7.94
N GLU A 96 13.18 -1.70 8.58
CA GLU A 96 12.88 -2.04 9.98
C GLU A 96 12.00 -3.29 10.11
N PHE A 97 11.34 -3.71 9.03
CA PHE A 97 10.44 -4.86 9.04
C PHE A 97 11.02 -6.04 8.24
N HIS A 98 11.14 -7.18 8.88
CA HIS A 98 11.72 -8.38 8.30
C HIS A 98 10.74 -9.56 8.20
N GLY A 99 9.46 -9.32 8.44
CA GLY A 99 8.40 -10.31 8.25
C GLY A 99 7.84 -10.36 6.83
N LEU A 100 6.69 -10.98 6.69
CA LEU A 100 5.95 -11.10 5.44
C LEU A 100 4.86 -10.04 5.34
N PHE A 101 4.37 -9.80 4.13
CA PHE A 101 3.26 -8.86 3.90
C PHE A 101 1.98 -9.57 3.47
N HIS A 102 0.86 -8.89 3.66
CA HIS A 102 -0.41 -9.22 3.04
C HIS A 102 -1.14 -7.94 2.63
N VAL A 103 -1.43 -7.81 1.33
CA VAL A 103 -2.13 -6.67 0.74
C VAL A 103 -3.61 -6.99 0.68
N LEU A 104 -4.45 -6.16 1.30
CA LEU A 104 -5.90 -6.33 1.29
C LEU A 104 -6.53 -5.97 -0.07
N GLY A 105 -5.92 -5.03 -0.79
CA GLY A 105 -6.44 -4.48 -2.05
C GLY A 105 -7.38 -3.28 -1.86
N GLY A 106 -7.53 -2.78 -0.63
CA GLY A 106 -8.35 -1.63 -0.27
C GLY A 106 -8.76 -1.64 1.19
N VAL A 107 -9.84 -0.92 1.48
CA VAL A 107 -10.48 -0.81 2.79
C VAL A 107 -11.99 -1.09 2.68
N ILE A 108 -12.62 -1.50 3.76
CA ILE A 108 -14.08 -1.59 3.85
C ILE A 108 -14.64 -0.18 3.78
N SER A 109 -15.39 0.12 2.71
CA SER A 109 -15.99 1.43 2.46
C SER A 109 -17.44 1.25 1.97
N PRO A 110 -18.43 1.24 2.87
CA PRO A 110 -19.83 1.07 2.46
C PRO A 110 -20.32 2.18 1.54
N LEU A 111 -19.78 3.39 1.65
CA LEU A 111 -20.13 4.52 0.79
C LEU A 111 -19.67 4.31 -0.65
N GLU A 112 -18.56 3.60 -0.85
CA GLU A 112 -18.03 3.23 -2.17
C GLU A 112 -18.51 1.84 -2.62
N GLY A 113 -19.35 1.17 -1.81
CA GLY A 113 -19.85 -0.15 -2.09
C GLY A 113 -18.80 -1.28 -1.91
N ILE A 114 -17.70 -0.99 -1.20
CA ILE A 114 -16.63 -1.97 -0.96
C ILE A 114 -16.89 -2.72 0.34
N GLY A 115 -17.26 -4.00 0.20
CA GLY A 115 -17.45 -4.92 1.32
C GLY A 115 -16.21 -5.80 1.59
N PRO A 116 -16.24 -6.57 2.69
CA PRO A 116 -15.13 -7.47 3.05
C PRO A 116 -14.81 -8.52 1.98
N ASP A 117 -15.82 -8.97 1.23
CA ASP A 117 -15.68 -10.02 0.20
C ASP A 117 -14.91 -9.54 -1.04
N GLN A 118 -14.78 -8.23 -1.22
CA GLN A 118 -14.01 -7.63 -2.30
C GLN A 118 -12.53 -7.45 -1.94
N LEU A 119 -12.19 -7.67 -0.67
CA LEU A 119 -10.84 -7.57 -0.13
C LEU A 119 -10.24 -8.97 0.08
N ARG A 120 -8.93 -9.07 0.11
CA ARG A 120 -8.19 -10.33 0.32
C ARG A 120 -8.17 -10.79 1.80
N ILE A 121 -9.27 -10.53 2.55
CA ILE A 121 -9.36 -10.85 3.98
C ILE A 121 -9.48 -12.37 4.21
N SER A 122 -10.24 -13.07 3.39
CA SER A 122 -10.37 -14.53 3.47
C SER A 122 -9.05 -15.24 3.21
N GLN A 123 -8.24 -14.77 2.26
CA GLN A 123 -6.90 -15.29 2.00
C GLN A 123 -5.93 -15.04 3.16
N LEU A 124 -6.05 -13.88 3.84
CA LEU A 124 -5.29 -13.63 5.06
C LEU A 124 -5.63 -14.64 6.15
N LEU A 125 -6.91 -14.85 6.41
CA LEU A 125 -7.39 -15.79 7.43
C LEU A 125 -6.92 -17.21 7.17
N GLU A 126 -7.00 -17.68 5.93
CA GLU A 126 -6.50 -18.99 5.53
C GLU A 126 -4.99 -19.09 5.76
N ARG A 127 -4.23 -18.07 5.34
CA ARG A 127 -2.79 -18.00 5.50
C ARG A 127 -2.36 -18.04 6.97
N VAL A 128 -3.08 -17.34 7.85
CA VAL A 128 -2.81 -17.37 9.29
C VAL A 128 -3.09 -18.74 9.89
N LYS A 129 -4.21 -19.37 9.52
CA LYS A 129 -4.59 -20.69 10.02
C LYS A 129 -3.64 -21.81 9.59
N THR A 130 -3.12 -21.75 8.38
CA THR A 130 -2.30 -22.83 7.79
C THR A 130 -0.79 -22.56 7.90
N GLY A 131 -0.36 -21.31 8.02
CA GLY A 131 1.03 -20.89 7.91
C GLY A 131 1.80 -20.85 9.23
N GLY A 132 1.19 -21.17 10.37
CA GLY A 132 1.86 -21.09 11.69
C GLY A 132 2.21 -19.66 12.10
N VAL A 133 1.45 -18.69 11.62
CA VAL A 133 1.62 -17.27 11.92
C VAL A 133 1.28 -17.00 13.38
N THR A 134 2.19 -16.33 14.08
CA THR A 134 2.05 -16.00 15.51
C THR A 134 1.66 -14.53 15.73
N GLU A 135 1.98 -13.65 14.79
CA GLU A 135 1.64 -12.23 14.87
C GLU A 135 1.12 -11.68 13.52
N VAL A 136 0.07 -10.89 13.59
CA VAL A 136 -0.44 -10.07 12.49
C VAL A 136 -0.39 -8.61 12.90
N ILE A 137 0.40 -7.81 12.19
CA ILE A 137 0.52 -6.36 12.39
C ILE A 137 -0.43 -5.67 11.41
N LEU A 138 -1.43 -4.95 11.91
CA LEU A 138 -2.34 -4.16 11.08
C LEU A 138 -1.72 -2.79 10.79
N ALA A 139 -1.32 -2.59 9.54
CA ALA A 139 -0.72 -1.37 9.03
C ALA A 139 -1.66 -0.64 8.06
N THR A 140 -2.96 -0.61 8.38
CA THR A 140 -3.94 0.21 7.67
C THR A 140 -3.74 1.68 8.01
N ASN A 141 -4.10 2.55 7.06
CA ASN A 141 -4.03 3.99 7.27
C ASN A 141 -4.90 4.45 8.46
N PRO A 142 -4.53 5.52 9.17
CA PRO A 142 -5.27 6.04 10.31
C PRO A 142 -6.50 6.86 9.87
N THR A 143 -7.32 6.30 8.98
CA THR A 143 -8.62 6.82 8.52
C THR A 143 -9.76 6.06 9.19
N VAL A 144 -10.99 6.55 9.06
CA VAL A 144 -12.18 5.87 9.61
C VAL A 144 -12.36 4.51 8.96
N GLU A 145 -12.18 4.42 7.64
CA GLU A 145 -12.27 3.19 6.85
C GLU A 145 -11.14 2.21 7.21
N GLY A 146 -9.91 2.71 7.35
CA GLY A 146 -8.75 1.90 7.76
C GLY A 146 -8.91 1.38 9.18
N ASP A 147 -9.42 2.18 10.13
CA ASP A 147 -9.73 1.77 11.51
C ASP A 147 -10.83 0.69 11.52
N THR A 148 -11.91 0.90 10.74
CA THR A 148 -13.02 -0.07 10.62
C THR A 148 -12.53 -1.39 10.04
N THR A 149 -11.71 -1.33 8.99
CA THR A 149 -11.12 -2.52 8.37
C THR A 149 -10.21 -3.27 9.33
N ALA A 150 -9.38 -2.54 10.10
CA ALA A 150 -8.51 -3.14 11.11
C ALA A 150 -9.32 -3.88 12.19
N LEU A 151 -10.39 -3.27 12.72
CA LEU A 151 -11.26 -3.88 13.72
C LEU A 151 -11.95 -5.13 13.18
N TYR A 152 -12.41 -5.08 11.94
CA TYR A 152 -13.03 -6.24 11.28
C TYR A 152 -12.05 -7.40 11.14
N VAL A 153 -10.84 -7.13 10.63
CA VAL A 153 -9.78 -8.15 10.50
C VAL A 153 -9.37 -8.70 11.86
N GLN A 154 -9.20 -7.84 12.87
CA GLN A 154 -8.90 -8.25 14.24
C GLN A 154 -9.95 -9.21 14.78
N HIS A 155 -11.24 -8.90 14.59
CA HIS A 155 -12.34 -9.75 15.04
C HIS A 155 -12.28 -11.14 14.40
N LEU A 156 -12.05 -11.24 13.10
CA LEU A 156 -11.93 -12.52 12.40
C LEU A 156 -10.71 -13.34 12.85
N LEU A 157 -9.62 -12.68 13.24
CA LEU A 157 -8.40 -13.35 13.67
C LEU A 157 -8.43 -13.82 15.13
N GLN A 158 -9.39 -13.38 15.96
CA GLN A 158 -9.49 -13.77 17.38
C GLN A 158 -9.53 -15.28 17.59
N GLU A 159 -10.19 -16.01 16.69
CA GLU A 159 -10.32 -17.47 16.79
C GLU A 159 -9.05 -18.24 16.39
N THR A 160 -8.07 -17.57 15.77
CA THR A 160 -6.84 -18.22 15.30
C THR A 160 -5.78 -18.36 16.37
N GLY A 161 -5.90 -17.63 17.48
CA GLY A 161 -4.91 -17.59 18.55
C GLY A 161 -3.64 -16.79 18.22
N CYS A 162 -3.56 -16.15 17.05
CA CYS A 162 -2.45 -15.25 16.73
C CYS A 162 -2.57 -13.92 17.50
N THR A 163 -1.45 -13.31 17.81
CA THR A 163 -1.39 -11.96 18.36
C THR A 163 -1.70 -10.95 17.25
N VAL A 164 -2.65 -10.05 17.47
CA VAL A 164 -2.94 -8.96 16.54
C VAL A 164 -2.46 -7.65 17.14
N THR A 165 -1.54 -7.01 16.45
CA THR A 165 -0.98 -5.71 16.83
C THR A 165 -1.30 -4.65 15.77
N ARG A 166 -1.05 -3.39 16.06
CA ARG A 166 -1.22 -2.28 15.14
C ARG A 166 -0.03 -1.34 15.20
N LEU A 167 0.31 -0.72 14.07
CA LEU A 167 1.34 0.32 14.06
C LEU A 167 0.96 1.46 15.01
N ALA A 168 1.94 1.93 15.77
CA ALA A 168 1.76 3.06 16.68
C ALA A 168 1.32 4.31 15.90
N SER A 169 0.36 5.03 16.46
CA SER A 169 -0.10 6.31 15.92
C SER A 169 0.19 7.39 16.93
N GLY A 170 0.66 8.54 16.47
CA GLY A 170 0.95 9.65 17.39
C GLY A 170 1.70 10.79 16.72
N LEU A 171 2.39 11.57 17.53
CA LEU A 171 3.19 12.70 17.07
C LEU A 171 4.36 12.23 16.19
N PRO A 172 4.59 12.86 15.02
CA PRO A 172 5.72 12.52 14.19
C PRO A 172 7.04 12.93 14.89
N VAL A 173 8.07 12.11 14.69
CA VAL A 173 9.42 12.42 15.20
C VAL A 173 9.95 13.67 14.52
N GLY A 174 10.43 14.65 15.31
CA GLY A 174 10.93 15.93 14.81
C GLY A 174 9.84 16.96 14.50
N GLY A 175 8.57 16.64 14.75
CA GLY A 175 7.47 17.61 14.66
C GLY A 175 7.27 18.37 15.96
N ASP A 176 6.92 19.66 15.86
CA ASP A 176 6.54 20.47 17.02
C ASP A 176 5.11 20.17 17.45
N LEU A 177 4.90 20.11 18.77
CA LEU A 177 3.59 19.86 19.38
C LEU A 177 2.53 20.89 18.96
N GLU A 178 2.97 22.12 18.72
CA GLU A 178 2.11 23.25 18.34
C GLU A 178 1.37 23.01 17.00
N TYR A 179 1.97 22.25 16.09
CA TYR A 179 1.37 21.97 14.77
C TYR A 179 0.54 20.67 14.72
N ALA A 180 0.48 19.97 15.84
CA ALA A 180 -0.29 18.72 15.89
C ALA A 180 -1.80 19.02 15.93
N ASP A 181 -2.56 18.38 15.04
CA ASP A 181 -4.01 18.46 15.07
C ASP A 181 -4.60 17.72 16.29
N ARG A 182 -5.86 18.04 16.59
CA ARG A 182 -6.57 17.51 17.75
C ARG A 182 -6.64 15.98 17.77
N LEU A 183 -6.81 15.34 16.61
CA LEU A 183 -6.94 13.89 16.52
C LEU A 183 -5.59 13.20 16.77
N THR A 184 -4.52 13.73 16.19
CA THR A 184 -3.14 13.28 16.42
C THR A 184 -2.77 13.38 17.91
N LEU A 185 -3.11 14.49 18.57
CA LEU A 185 -2.88 14.64 20.01
C LEU A 185 -3.69 13.62 20.82
N ALA A 186 -4.97 13.42 20.50
CA ALA A 186 -5.81 12.45 21.20
C ALA A 186 -5.25 11.03 21.07
N ARG A 187 -4.82 10.62 19.87
CA ARG A 187 -4.18 9.31 19.64
C ARG A 187 -2.86 9.16 20.40
N SER A 188 -2.04 10.24 20.45
CA SER A 188 -0.78 10.24 21.20
C SER A 188 -1.02 10.03 22.70
N PHE A 189 -2.04 10.67 23.27
CA PHE A 189 -2.40 10.45 24.67
C PHE A 189 -2.92 9.03 24.95
N GLN A 190 -3.68 8.46 24.02
CA GLN A 190 -4.17 7.08 24.14
C GLN A 190 -3.02 6.07 24.01
N GLY A 191 -2.11 6.28 23.07
CA GLY A 191 -0.96 5.41 22.78
C GLY A 191 0.27 5.66 23.66
N ARG A 192 0.18 6.51 24.71
CA ARG A 192 1.33 6.80 25.58
C ARG A 192 1.88 5.55 26.25
N ILE A 193 3.18 5.41 26.23
CA ILE A 193 3.92 4.30 26.87
C ILE A 193 4.53 4.75 28.18
N LYS A 194 4.72 3.81 29.11
CA LYS A 194 5.45 4.04 30.35
C LYS A 194 6.95 4.01 30.05
N ILE A 195 7.70 4.99 30.54
CA ILE A 195 9.16 5.07 30.46
C ILE A 195 9.76 4.51 31.76
#